data_674a2df99afc57e722a6752fcd33704e
#
_entry.id   674a2df99afc57e722a6752fcd33704e
#
_cell.length_a   1.000
_cell.length_b   1.000
_cell.length_c   1.000
_cell.angle_alpha   90.00
_cell.angle_beta   90.00
_cell.angle_gamma   90.00
#
_symmetry.space_group_name_H-M   'P 1'
#
loop_
_entity.id
_entity.type
_entity.pdbx_description
1 polymer ?
#
loop_
_entity_poly.entity_id
_entity_poly.type
_entity_poly.pdbx_seq_one_letter_code
_entity_poly.pdbx_strand_id
1 'polypeptide(L)'
;MRKPRTSEVTAYLQSDIKFVWNVVTNNNDYKWRSDVEKIEIINDGKEFIEYTPNGIATKFFITKKEEYSQYEFSMGNKMFTGFWTGHFSETENGETKIVFVENIFIRNPIIKILSYFFMDLKKMQNTYILDLKKKLGEQ
;
A
#
# COMPACT_ATOMS: atom_id res chain seq x y z
N MET A 1 -21.11 -8.26 -13.94
CA MET A 1 -19.69 -8.53 -13.64
C MET A 1 -19.09 -7.33 -12.93
N ARG A 2 -18.43 -7.57 -11.82
CA ARG A 2 -17.79 -6.49 -11.09
C ARG A 2 -16.45 -6.11 -11.71
N LYS A 3 -16.27 -4.82 -11.94
CA LYS A 3 -14.96 -4.29 -12.34
C LYS A 3 -14.31 -3.63 -11.15
N PRO A 4 -13.03 -3.91 -10.88
CA PRO A 4 -12.31 -3.21 -9.84
C PRO A 4 -12.03 -1.77 -10.25
N ARG A 5 -11.87 -0.91 -9.26
CA ARG A 5 -11.19 0.36 -9.46
C ARG A 5 -9.70 0.05 -9.35
N THR A 6 -8.96 0.31 -10.40
CA THR A 6 -7.53 0.02 -10.46
C THR A 6 -6.73 1.30 -10.50
N SER A 7 -5.67 1.36 -9.70
CA SER A 7 -4.72 2.46 -9.76
C SER A 7 -3.31 1.91 -9.68
N GLU A 8 -2.43 2.49 -10.48
CA GLU A 8 -1.03 2.09 -10.53
C GLU A 8 -0.14 3.31 -10.39
N VAL A 9 0.94 3.17 -9.63
CA VAL A 9 1.96 4.20 -9.49
C VAL A 9 3.33 3.57 -9.69
N THR A 10 4.19 4.27 -10.42
CA THR A 10 5.59 3.92 -10.58
C THR A 10 6.44 5.03 -9.97
N ALA A 11 7.45 4.66 -9.20
CA ALA A 11 8.38 5.63 -8.63
C ALA A 11 9.80 5.10 -8.68
N TYR A 12 10.74 6.02 -8.75
CA TYR A 12 12.16 5.75 -8.73
C TYR A 12 12.74 6.35 -7.47
N LEU A 13 13.41 5.52 -6.67
CA LEU A 13 13.95 5.90 -5.38
C LEU A 13 15.47 5.80 -5.44
N GLN A 14 16.17 6.77 -4.85
CA GLN A 14 17.62 6.80 -4.85
C GLN A 14 18.23 5.75 -3.92
N SER A 15 17.50 5.34 -2.91
CA SER A 15 17.92 4.35 -1.92
C SER A 15 18.02 2.96 -2.55
N ASP A 16 18.88 2.10 -1.97
CA ASP A 16 19.03 0.74 -2.48
C ASP A 16 17.78 -0.12 -2.15
N ILE A 17 17.63 -1.19 -2.91
CA ILE A 17 16.43 -2.02 -2.87
C ILE A 17 16.22 -2.69 -1.51
N LYS A 18 17.29 -3.02 -0.80
CA LYS A 18 17.17 -3.66 0.53
C LYS A 18 16.58 -2.68 1.54
N PHE A 19 17.04 -1.44 1.52
CA PHE A 19 16.53 -0.40 2.40
C PHE A 19 15.06 -0.10 2.09
N VAL A 20 14.74 0.10 0.81
CA VAL A 20 13.36 0.36 0.37
C VAL A 20 12.44 -0.79 0.78
N TRP A 21 12.83 -2.01 0.50
CA TRP A 21 12.05 -3.20 0.86
C TRP A 21 11.78 -3.27 2.37
N ASN A 22 12.81 -3.06 3.17
CA ASN A 22 12.68 -3.15 4.62
C ASN A 22 11.74 -2.09 5.18
N VAL A 23 11.78 -0.87 4.64
CA VAL A 23 10.86 0.20 5.07
C VAL A 23 9.42 -0.15 4.70
N VAL A 24 9.18 -0.58 3.45
CA VAL A 24 7.82 -0.86 2.96
C VAL A 24 7.19 -2.06 3.69
N THR A 25 7.97 -3.10 3.97
CA THR A 25 7.43 -4.34 4.54
C THR A 25 7.44 -4.39 6.07
N ASN A 26 8.05 -3.42 6.74
CA ASN A 26 8.11 -3.41 8.22
C ASN A 26 6.86 -2.73 8.79
N ASN A 27 5.84 -3.54 9.10
CA ASN A 27 4.58 -3.03 9.65
C ASN A 27 4.67 -2.63 11.12
N ASN A 28 5.82 -2.82 11.77
CA ASN A 28 6.06 -2.33 13.13
C ASN A 28 6.47 -0.85 13.15
N ASP A 29 7.02 -0.35 12.05
CA ASP A 29 7.44 1.04 11.91
C ASP A 29 6.55 1.72 10.87
N TYR A 30 5.49 2.38 11.31
CA TYR A 30 4.48 2.97 10.43
C TYR A 30 4.29 4.49 10.64
N LYS A 31 5.00 5.08 11.59
CA LYS A 31 4.79 6.49 11.94
C LYS A 31 5.17 7.45 10.81
N TRP A 32 5.95 6.99 9.86
CA TRP A 32 6.31 7.78 8.68
C TRP A 32 5.14 7.94 7.70
N ARG A 33 4.11 7.10 7.82
CA ARG A 33 2.94 7.13 6.93
C ARG A 33 1.87 8.08 7.48
N SER A 34 1.45 9.04 6.67
CA SER A 34 0.39 9.99 7.06
C SER A 34 -1.01 9.40 6.97
N ASP A 35 -1.17 8.29 6.25
CA ASP A 35 -2.47 7.66 6.01
C ASP A 35 -2.90 6.67 7.10
N VAL A 36 -2.02 6.33 8.03
CA VAL A 36 -2.34 5.40 9.11
C VAL A 36 -2.04 6.02 10.47
N GLU A 37 -2.90 5.71 11.43
CA GLU A 37 -2.71 6.05 12.83
C GLU A 37 -2.00 4.93 13.58
N LYS A 38 -2.34 3.68 13.24
CA LYS A 38 -1.84 2.49 13.92
C LYS A 38 -1.89 1.30 12.99
N ILE A 39 -0.92 0.40 13.12
CA ILE A 39 -0.94 -0.93 12.51
C ILE A 39 -0.83 -1.96 13.63
N GLU A 40 -1.74 -2.93 13.63
CA GLU A 40 -1.75 -4.04 14.56
C GLU A 40 -1.41 -5.32 13.81
N ILE A 41 -0.31 -5.96 14.17
CA ILE A 41 0.15 -7.20 13.52
C ILE A 41 -0.47 -8.38 14.25
N ILE A 42 -1.04 -9.31 13.50
CA ILE A 42 -1.68 -10.50 14.04
C ILE A 42 -1.22 -11.74 13.27
N ASN A 43 -1.52 -12.92 13.81
CA ASN A 43 -1.28 -14.22 13.18
C ASN A 43 0.17 -14.39 12.70
N ASP A 44 1.13 -14.17 13.60
CA ASP A 44 2.57 -14.32 13.34
C ASP A 44 3.08 -13.49 12.16
N GLY A 45 2.48 -12.31 11.96
CA GLY A 45 2.89 -11.40 10.91
C GLY A 45 2.28 -11.66 9.54
N LYS A 46 1.43 -12.68 9.41
CA LYS A 46 0.75 -12.98 8.14
C LYS A 46 -0.38 -12.02 7.84
N GLU A 47 -0.94 -11.41 8.88
CA GLU A 47 -2.06 -10.49 8.77
C GLU A 47 -1.77 -9.25 9.59
N PHE A 48 -2.37 -8.14 9.19
CA PHE A 48 -2.30 -6.92 9.97
C PHE A 48 -3.55 -6.09 9.74
N ILE A 49 -3.83 -5.19 10.70
CA ILE A 49 -4.96 -4.27 10.61
C ILE A 49 -4.40 -2.86 10.61
N GLU A 50 -4.76 -2.07 9.60
CA GLU A 50 -4.44 -0.64 9.56
C GLU A 50 -5.64 0.16 10.03
N TYR A 51 -5.37 1.15 10.87
CA TYR A 51 -6.37 2.09 11.34
C TYR A 51 -6.02 3.47 10.78
N THR A 52 -6.98 4.09 10.08
CA THR A 52 -6.81 5.46 9.59
C THR A 52 -6.95 6.45 10.75
N PRO A 53 -6.48 7.71 10.58
CA PRO A 53 -6.66 8.73 11.62
C PRO A 53 -8.10 8.98 12.02
N ASN A 54 -9.06 8.76 11.11
CA ASN A 54 -10.50 8.87 11.42
C ASN A 54 -11.13 7.55 11.87
N GLY A 55 -10.33 6.53 12.18
CA GLY A 55 -10.80 5.33 12.86
C GLY A 55 -11.31 4.19 11.97
N ILE A 56 -11.09 4.26 10.67
CA ILE A 56 -11.49 3.17 9.77
C ILE A 56 -10.44 2.06 9.85
N ALA A 57 -10.90 0.83 10.13
CA ALA A 57 -10.05 -0.35 10.21
C ALA A 57 -10.14 -1.15 8.92
N THR A 58 -9.01 -1.54 8.37
CA THR A 58 -8.92 -2.42 7.20
C THR A 58 -7.98 -3.57 7.53
N LYS A 59 -8.43 -4.79 7.27
CA LYS A 59 -7.64 -6.00 7.53
C LYS A 59 -6.90 -6.40 6.27
N PHE A 60 -5.62 -6.74 6.43
CA PHE A 60 -4.73 -7.13 5.35
C PHE A 60 -4.22 -8.54 5.58
N PHE A 61 -4.14 -9.31 4.52
CA PHE A 61 -3.62 -10.68 4.54
C PHE A 61 -2.51 -10.78 3.51
N ILE A 62 -1.27 -11.05 3.94
CA ILE A 62 -0.11 -11.15 3.05
C ILE A 62 -0.21 -12.43 2.25
N THR A 63 -0.27 -12.32 0.93
CA THR A 63 -0.40 -13.45 0.02
C THR A 63 0.92 -13.82 -0.66
N LYS A 64 1.86 -12.87 -0.73
CA LYS A 64 3.17 -13.12 -1.32
C LYS A 64 4.19 -12.15 -0.74
N LYS A 65 5.35 -12.70 -0.40
CA LYS A 65 6.45 -11.89 0.12
C LYS A 65 7.77 -12.50 -0.36
N GLU A 66 8.18 -12.11 -1.57
CA GLU A 66 9.47 -12.49 -2.15
C GLU A 66 10.44 -11.35 -1.92
N GLU A 67 11.43 -11.58 -1.08
CA GLU A 67 12.35 -10.56 -0.60
C GLU A 67 12.99 -9.79 -1.77
N TYR A 68 12.90 -8.47 -1.71
CA TYR A 68 13.46 -7.51 -2.67
C TYR A 68 12.85 -7.58 -4.07
N SER A 69 11.72 -8.28 -4.24
CA SER A 69 11.11 -8.51 -5.55
C SER A 69 9.62 -8.19 -5.55
N GLN A 70 8.84 -8.88 -4.72
CA GLN A 70 7.39 -8.76 -4.79
C GLN A 70 6.72 -8.90 -3.44
N TYR A 71 5.78 -8.00 -3.18
CA TYR A 71 4.97 -7.98 -1.97
C TYR A 71 3.51 -7.86 -2.38
N GLU A 72 2.68 -8.78 -1.93
CA GLU A 72 1.26 -8.79 -2.25
C GLU A 72 0.42 -9.04 -1.01
N PHE A 73 -0.74 -8.43 -0.97
CA PHE A 73 -1.74 -8.74 0.07
C PHE A 73 -3.15 -8.51 -0.46
N SER A 74 -4.09 -9.26 0.13
CA SER A 74 -5.51 -8.97 0.00
C SER A 74 -5.93 -8.08 1.16
N MET A 75 -7.00 -7.33 1.00
CA MET A 75 -7.48 -6.43 2.03
C MET A 75 -8.99 -6.33 2.01
N GLY A 76 -9.57 -5.93 3.13
CA GLY A 76 -11.00 -5.77 3.20
C GLY A 76 -11.49 -5.13 4.48
N ASN A 77 -12.63 -4.47 4.36
CA ASN A 77 -13.43 -3.95 5.45
C ASN A 77 -14.90 -4.01 5.06
N LYS A 78 -15.78 -3.33 5.82
CA LYS A 78 -17.21 -3.35 5.53
C LYS A 78 -17.60 -2.72 4.20
N MET A 79 -16.75 -1.82 3.68
CA MET A 79 -17.05 -1.06 2.48
C MET A 79 -16.50 -1.69 1.20
N PHE A 80 -15.33 -2.30 1.28
CA PHE A 80 -14.65 -2.83 0.09
C PHE A 80 -13.79 -4.04 0.40
N THR A 81 -13.42 -4.76 -0.67
CA THR A 81 -12.33 -5.74 -0.67
C THR A 81 -11.35 -5.32 -1.76
N GLY A 82 -10.15 -5.86 -1.71
CA GLY A 82 -9.17 -5.50 -2.73
C GLY A 82 -7.90 -6.31 -2.68
N PHE A 83 -7.02 -5.99 -3.60
CA PHE A 83 -5.68 -6.58 -3.72
C PHE A 83 -4.67 -5.48 -3.98
N TRP A 84 -3.51 -5.63 -3.39
CA TRP A 84 -2.38 -4.74 -3.62
C TRP A 84 -1.16 -5.55 -3.98
N THR A 85 -0.43 -5.11 -5.01
CA THR A 85 0.82 -5.74 -5.45
C THR A 85 1.89 -4.68 -5.58
N GLY A 86 3.05 -4.95 -4.99
CA GLY A 86 4.24 -4.11 -5.14
C GLY A 86 5.35 -4.90 -5.82
N HIS A 87 5.88 -4.36 -6.91
CA HIS A 87 7.04 -4.91 -7.60
C HIS A 87 8.24 -4.00 -7.35
N PHE A 88 9.35 -4.61 -6.97
CA PHE A 88 10.60 -3.93 -6.65
C PHE A 88 11.68 -4.44 -7.60
N SER A 89 12.45 -3.54 -8.17
CA SER A 89 13.58 -3.89 -9.04
C SER A 89 14.66 -2.84 -8.96
N GLU A 90 15.89 -3.24 -9.28
CA GLU A 90 17.01 -2.30 -9.35
C GLU A 90 17.10 -1.72 -10.75
N THR A 91 17.47 -0.45 -10.84
CA THR A 91 17.80 0.20 -12.10
C THR A 91 19.28 -0.02 -12.40
N GLU A 92 19.70 0.33 -13.63
CA GLU A 92 21.11 0.25 -14.03
C GLU A 92 22.01 1.11 -13.16
N ASN A 93 21.48 2.17 -12.57
CA ASN A 93 22.23 3.12 -11.73
C ASN A 93 22.25 2.73 -10.26
N GLY A 94 21.75 1.55 -9.90
CA GLY A 94 21.67 1.12 -8.50
C GLY A 94 20.53 1.74 -7.70
N GLU A 95 19.65 2.47 -8.35
CA GLU A 95 18.43 3.00 -7.74
C GLU A 95 17.37 1.91 -7.67
N THR A 96 16.26 2.21 -7.02
CA THR A 96 15.14 1.27 -6.90
C THR A 96 13.95 1.78 -7.68
N LYS A 97 13.41 0.90 -8.52
CA LYS A 97 12.12 1.14 -9.18
C LYS A 97 11.04 0.37 -8.43
N ILE A 98 9.95 1.04 -8.07
CA ILE A 98 8.78 0.40 -7.50
C ILE A 98 7.57 0.63 -8.39
N VAL A 99 6.73 -0.42 -8.51
CA VAL A 99 5.45 -0.34 -9.21
C VAL A 99 4.41 -0.91 -8.25
N PHE A 100 3.49 -0.05 -7.80
CA PHE A 100 2.42 -0.44 -6.89
C PHE A 100 1.09 -0.42 -7.62
N VAL A 101 0.36 -1.52 -7.55
CA VAL A 101 -0.94 -1.66 -8.21
C VAL A 101 -1.98 -2.01 -7.15
N GLU A 102 -3.09 -1.28 -7.17
CA GLU A 102 -4.18 -1.48 -6.23
C GLU A 102 -5.48 -1.70 -6.99
N ASN A 103 -6.21 -2.76 -6.61
CA ASN A 103 -7.51 -3.11 -7.18
C ASN A 103 -8.54 -3.13 -6.06
N ILE A 104 -9.57 -2.29 -6.16
CA ILE A 104 -10.61 -2.15 -5.13
C ILE A 104 -11.96 -2.55 -5.71
N PHE A 105 -12.67 -3.43 -4.98
CA PHE A 105 -14.02 -3.90 -5.33
C PHE A 105 -14.99 -3.39 -4.27
N ILE A 106 -15.99 -2.61 -4.70
CA ILE A 106 -17.00 -2.06 -3.81
C ILE A 106 -18.34 -2.69 -4.19
N ARG A 107 -18.95 -3.41 -3.23
CA ARG A 107 -20.16 -4.20 -3.48
C ARG A 107 -21.41 -3.35 -3.55
N ASN A 108 -21.54 -2.39 -2.64
CA ASN A 108 -22.74 -1.57 -2.52
C ASN A 108 -22.73 -0.49 -3.61
N PRO A 109 -23.76 -0.45 -4.50
CA PRO A 109 -23.77 0.55 -5.58
C PRO A 109 -23.76 2.00 -5.09
N ILE A 110 -24.43 2.27 -3.97
CA ILE A 110 -24.47 3.62 -3.40
C ILE A 110 -23.10 4.01 -2.88
N ILE A 111 -22.43 3.12 -2.15
CA ILE A 111 -21.08 3.34 -1.65
C ILE A 111 -20.11 3.49 -2.82
N LYS A 112 -20.29 2.72 -3.89
CA LYS A 112 -19.46 2.81 -5.07
C LYS A 112 -19.53 4.20 -5.70
N ILE A 113 -20.73 4.75 -5.83
CA ILE A 113 -20.92 6.11 -6.35
C ILE A 113 -20.23 7.13 -5.45
N LEU A 114 -20.50 7.06 -4.14
CA LEU A 114 -19.90 7.97 -3.17
C LEU A 114 -18.39 7.88 -3.13
N SER A 115 -17.81 6.70 -3.38
CA SER A 115 -16.37 6.49 -3.33
C SER A 115 -15.61 7.32 -4.38
N TYR A 116 -16.25 7.69 -5.48
CA TYR A 116 -15.62 8.56 -6.46
C TYR A 116 -15.38 9.97 -5.92
N PHE A 117 -16.06 10.36 -4.84
CA PHE A 117 -15.92 11.66 -4.22
C PHE A 117 -14.91 11.68 -3.07
N PHE A 118 -14.76 10.55 -2.35
CA PHE A 118 -13.88 10.52 -1.17
C PHE A 118 -12.71 9.54 -1.26
N MET A 119 -12.71 8.64 -2.26
CA MET A 119 -11.64 7.66 -2.42
C MET A 119 -10.88 7.90 -3.72
N ASP A 120 -9.86 8.74 -3.65
CA ASP A 120 -8.96 9.02 -4.77
C ASP A 120 -7.72 8.14 -4.61
N LEU A 121 -7.73 6.97 -5.27
CA LEU A 121 -6.66 5.98 -5.15
C LEU A 121 -5.31 6.52 -5.62
N LYS A 122 -5.31 7.29 -6.70
CA LYS A 122 -4.06 7.85 -7.24
C LYS A 122 -3.44 8.84 -6.27
N LYS A 123 -4.27 9.70 -5.68
CA LYS A 123 -3.80 10.65 -4.68
C LYS A 123 -3.26 9.92 -3.45
N MET A 124 -3.94 8.87 -3.01
CA MET A 124 -3.50 8.06 -1.87
C MET A 124 -2.14 7.40 -2.15
N GLN A 125 -1.96 6.86 -3.36
CA GLN A 125 -0.69 6.28 -3.77
C GLN A 125 0.43 7.33 -3.82
N ASN A 126 0.14 8.50 -4.37
CA ASN A 126 1.13 9.57 -4.46
C ASN A 126 1.53 10.08 -3.07
N THR A 127 0.59 10.17 -2.13
CA THR A 127 0.87 10.53 -0.74
C THR A 127 1.80 9.49 -0.10
N TYR A 128 1.53 8.21 -0.30
CA TYR A 128 2.37 7.14 0.21
C TYR A 128 3.81 7.27 -0.32
N ILE A 129 3.96 7.53 -1.61
CA ILE A 129 5.29 7.68 -2.22
C ILE A 129 6.03 8.89 -1.63
N LEU A 130 5.35 10.01 -1.42
CA LEU A 130 5.96 11.19 -0.79
C LEU A 130 6.42 10.88 0.64
N ASP A 131 5.58 10.21 1.42
CA ASP A 131 5.92 9.79 2.77
C ASP A 131 7.12 8.84 2.77
N LEU A 132 7.13 7.89 1.83
CA LEU A 132 8.23 6.94 1.69
C LEU A 132 9.54 7.65 1.36
N LYS A 133 9.54 8.57 0.42
CA LYS A 133 10.73 9.34 0.07
C LYS A 133 11.28 10.10 1.27
N LYS A 134 10.42 10.72 2.06
CA LYS A 134 10.84 11.41 3.28
C LYS A 134 11.47 10.43 4.27
N LYS A 135 10.87 9.28 4.46
CA LYS A 135 11.38 8.24 5.36
C LYS A 135 12.77 7.76 4.93
N LEU A 136 12.98 7.64 3.61
CA LEU A 136 14.26 7.23 3.04
C LEU A 136 15.30 8.35 3.03
N GLY A 137 14.94 9.56 3.40
CA GLY A 137 15.84 10.72 3.35
C GLY A 137 16.00 11.31 1.96
N GLU A 138 15.05 11.08 1.07
CA GLU A 138 15.02 11.61 -0.29
C GLU A 138 14.05 12.76 -0.43
N GLN A 139 14.20 13.52 -1.45
CA GLN A 139 13.27 14.60 -1.75
C GLN A 139 12.61 14.47 -3.11
#